data_cea8ed32ec073b2c4b324f2e16e4923d
#
_entry.id   cea8ed32ec073b2c4b324f2e16e4923d
#
_cell.length_a   1.000
_cell.length_b   1.000
_cell.length_c   1.000
_cell.angle_alpha   90.00
_cell.angle_beta   90.00
_cell.angle_gamma   90.00
#
_symmetry.space_group_name_H-M   'P 1'
#
loop_
_entity.id
_entity.type
_entity.pdbx_description
1 polymer ?
#
loop_
_entity_poly.entity_id
_entity_poly.type
_entity_poly.pdbx_seq_one_letter_code
_entity_poly.pdbx_strand_id
1 'polypeptide(L)'
;HAPRKLYDQVARAASAYNQAYVTCTRALGRKPLGNEICLPCVGMVSRDTWFAILTDFDNVSVYLPFGVCDKCRTTTGEQTYCDHIAVAEAWTGATVGFESDESALDHDLTRAYKRSQFLSSSVNAAERLVTRTTPLLAGAQAVADRINTHARALDKLQNQLDESIGIRTTNNRQAMLTQDRRLMMGALQHDEGLADFVKLEAPVWDSTRCTLCGECEKTCTMHAIDIDERGNLLIRQQFCTNCDACVRVCPEPGALVMQSMDITQLVVHDRQAEEAERIRIRTR
;
A
#
# COMPACT_ATOMS: atom_id res chain seq x y z
N HIS A 1 -5.65 -2.92 -12.44
CA HIS A 1 -5.83 -3.70 -11.20
C HIS A 1 -5.85 -2.74 -10.02
N ALA A 2 -6.87 -2.85 -9.14
CA ALA A 2 -6.89 -2.05 -7.91
C ALA A 2 -5.80 -2.59 -6.97
N PRO A 3 -5.00 -1.73 -6.31
CA PRO A 3 -3.91 -2.13 -5.41
C PRO A 3 -4.36 -3.15 -4.35
N ARG A 4 -5.52 -2.95 -3.75
CA ARG A 4 -6.12 -3.88 -2.80
C ARG A 4 -6.32 -5.28 -3.38
N LYS A 5 -6.85 -5.38 -4.60
CA LYS A 5 -7.05 -6.67 -5.27
C LYS A 5 -5.73 -7.39 -5.53
N LEU A 6 -4.68 -6.64 -5.87
CA LEU A 6 -3.34 -7.18 -6.03
C LEU A 6 -2.82 -7.73 -4.72
N TYR A 7 -2.86 -6.93 -3.64
CA TYR A 7 -2.46 -7.34 -2.31
C TYR A 7 -3.20 -8.62 -1.86
N ASP A 8 -4.53 -8.69 -2.03
CA ASP A 8 -5.32 -9.88 -1.69
C ASP A 8 -4.92 -11.12 -2.52
N GLN A 9 -4.49 -10.94 -3.79
CA GLN A 9 -3.99 -12.03 -4.62
C GLN A 9 -2.64 -12.54 -4.12
N VAL A 10 -1.71 -11.62 -3.81
CA VAL A 10 -0.40 -11.96 -3.22
C VAL A 10 -0.59 -12.65 -1.87
N ALA A 11 -1.43 -12.11 -1.00
CA ALA A 11 -1.72 -12.69 0.32
C ALA A 11 -2.21 -14.14 0.23
N ARG A 12 -3.14 -14.42 -0.70
CA ARG A 12 -3.62 -15.79 -0.92
C ARG A 12 -2.53 -16.72 -1.43
N ALA A 13 -1.73 -16.25 -2.39
CA ALA A 13 -0.65 -17.04 -2.97
C ALA A 13 0.45 -17.32 -1.92
N ALA A 14 0.95 -16.28 -1.24
CA ALA A 14 1.99 -16.40 -0.22
C ALA A 14 1.57 -17.26 0.98
N SER A 15 0.27 -17.25 1.33
CA SER A 15 -0.24 -18.10 2.42
C SER A 15 -0.39 -19.58 2.03
N ALA A 16 -0.63 -19.87 0.76
CA ALA A 16 -0.91 -21.25 0.29
C ALA A 16 0.33 -21.96 -0.24
N TYR A 17 1.27 -21.24 -0.83
CA TYR A 17 2.42 -21.77 -1.51
C TYR A 17 3.72 -21.42 -0.79
N ASN A 18 4.79 -22.20 -1.03
CA ASN A 18 6.10 -21.87 -0.50
C ASN A 18 6.62 -20.54 -1.03
N GLN A 19 6.28 -20.20 -2.26
CA GLN A 19 6.67 -18.96 -2.92
C GLN A 19 5.51 -18.37 -3.73
N ALA A 20 5.33 -17.06 -3.69
CA ALA A 20 4.42 -16.32 -4.56
C ALA A 20 5.22 -15.47 -5.56
N TYR A 21 4.75 -15.43 -6.81
CA TYR A 21 5.45 -14.74 -7.89
C TYR A 21 4.60 -13.61 -8.47
N VAL A 22 5.14 -12.40 -8.45
CA VAL A 22 4.56 -11.26 -9.19
C VAL A 22 5.24 -11.18 -10.55
N THR A 23 4.45 -11.22 -11.61
CA THR A 23 4.97 -11.24 -12.98
C THR A 23 4.11 -10.41 -13.93
N CYS A 24 4.48 -10.31 -15.19
CA CYS A 24 3.69 -9.62 -16.20
C CYS A 24 3.22 -10.57 -17.32
N THR A 25 2.16 -10.14 -18.02
CA THR A 25 1.57 -10.92 -19.15
C THR A 25 2.56 -11.22 -20.26
N ARG A 26 3.60 -10.39 -20.40
CA ARG A 26 4.62 -10.56 -21.42
C ARG A 26 5.70 -11.56 -21.01
N ALA A 27 6.01 -11.64 -19.72
CA ALA A 27 6.99 -12.58 -19.17
C ALA A 27 6.44 -14.00 -19.15
N LEU A 28 5.18 -14.16 -18.77
CA LEU A 28 4.61 -15.47 -18.51
C LEU A 28 4.27 -16.25 -19.79
N GLY A 29 3.73 -15.61 -20.82
CA GLY A 29 3.41 -16.26 -22.11
C GLY A 29 2.33 -17.35 -22.09
N ARG A 30 1.85 -17.75 -20.90
CA ARG A 30 0.86 -18.79 -20.62
C ARG A 30 -0.15 -18.33 -19.56
N LYS A 31 -1.11 -19.18 -19.24
CA LYS A 31 -2.01 -18.92 -18.11
C LYS A 31 -1.24 -19.02 -16.78
N PRO A 32 -1.46 -18.07 -15.86
CA PRO A 32 -0.82 -18.09 -14.55
C PRO A 32 -1.27 -19.30 -13.72
N LEU A 33 -0.36 -19.86 -12.95
CA LEU A 33 -0.63 -20.87 -11.93
C LEU A 33 -1.14 -20.22 -10.64
N GLY A 34 -1.48 -21.04 -9.64
CA GLY A 34 -2.14 -20.56 -8.42
C GLY A 34 -1.31 -19.58 -7.57
N ASN A 35 0.02 -19.63 -7.67
CA ASN A 35 0.94 -18.75 -6.97
C ASN A 35 1.59 -17.67 -7.87
N GLU A 36 1.11 -17.52 -9.10
CA GLU A 36 1.58 -16.50 -10.04
C GLU A 36 0.56 -15.37 -10.17
N ILE A 37 0.93 -14.20 -9.79
CA ILE A 37 0.12 -12.98 -9.89
C ILE A 37 0.54 -12.23 -11.16
N CYS A 38 -0.23 -12.43 -12.22
CA CYS A 38 0.08 -11.88 -13.54
C CYS A 38 -0.56 -10.50 -13.74
N LEU A 39 0.30 -9.49 -13.94
CA LEU A 39 -0.07 -8.09 -14.15
C LEU A 39 0.17 -7.66 -15.60
N PRO A 40 -0.43 -6.57 -16.07
CA PRO A 40 -0.03 -5.97 -17.36
C PRO A 40 1.45 -5.56 -17.37
N CYS A 41 1.95 -5.00 -16.27
CA CYS A 41 3.34 -4.64 -16.04
C CYS A 41 3.64 -4.65 -14.53
N VAL A 42 4.80 -5.18 -14.11
CA VAL A 42 5.22 -5.13 -12.70
C VAL A 42 5.47 -3.69 -12.24
N GLY A 43 5.92 -2.80 -13.13
CA GLY A 43 6.13 -1.38 -12.83
C GLY A 43 4.87 -0.60 -12.44
N MET A 44 3.66 -1.20 -12.57
CA MET A 44 2.44 -0.57 -12.06
C MET A 44 2.21 -0.75 -10.56
N VAL A 45 3.00 -1.60 -9.91
CA VAL A 45 2.94 -1.80 -8.46
C VAL A 45 3.71 -0.67 -7.80
N SER A 46 3.02 0.14 -7.01
CA SER A 46 3.62 1.28 -6.32
C SER A 46 4.51 0.83 -5.16
N ARG A 47 5.42 1.71 -4.74
CA ARG A 47 6.25 1.50 -3.55
C ARG A 47 5.40 1.28 -2.28
N ASP A 48 4.28 1.99 -2.15
CA ASP A 48 3.36 1.86 -1.02
C ASP A 48 2.72 0.46 -0.96
N THR A 49 2.38 -0.11 -2.12
CA THR A 49 1.85 -1.48 -2.24
C THR A 49 2.93 -2.52 -1.99
N TRP A 50 4.15 -2.33 -2.52
CA TRP A 50 5.29 -3.20 -2.21
C TRP A 50 5.63 -3.19 -0.72
N PHE A 51 5.62 -2.00 -0.10
CA PHE A 51 5.81 -1.88 1.34
C PHE A 51 4.82 -2.75 2.12
N ALA A 52 3.51 -2.64 1.81
CA ALA A 52 2.50 -3.44 2.48
C ALA A 52 2.69 -4.96 2.26
N ILE A 53 3.10 -5.37 1.05
CA ILE A 53 3.38 -6.78 0.74
C ILE A 53 4.56 -7.28 1.57
N LEU A 54 5.67 -6.54 1.61
CA LEU A 54 6.90 -6.94 2.30
C LEU A 54 6.80 -6.88 3.82
N THR A 55 5.92 -6.04 4.36
CA THR A 55 5.63 -6.03 5.81
C THR A 55 4.95 -7.34 6.25
N ASP A 56 4.10 -7.91 5.39
CA ASP A 56 3.27 -9.05 5.78
C ASP A 56 3.78 -10.40 5.28
N PHE A 57 4.61 -10.42 4.20
CA PHE A 57 5.04 -11.66 3.54
C PHE A 57 6.53 -11.62 3.20
N ASP A 58 7.25 -12.68 3.56
CA ASP A 58 8.67 -12.88 3.31
C ASP A 58 8.95 -13.81 2.10
N ASN A 59 7.91 -14.44 1.54
CA ASN A 59 7.99 -15.40 0.47
C ASN A 59 7.42 -14.88 -0.86
N VAL A 60 7.76 -13.64 -1.22
CA VAL A 60 7.31 -13.02 -2.48
C VAL A 60 8.50 -12.73 -3.37
N SER A 61 8.42 -13.13 -4.63
CA SER A 61 9.43 -12.88 -5.66
C SER A 61 8.83 -12.26 -6.90
N VAL A 62 9.64 -11.57 -7.66
CA VAL A 62 9.32 -11.12 -9.02
C VAL A 62 9.87 -12.16 -10.02
N TYR A 63 9.02 -12.64 -10.92
CA TYR A 63 9.43 -13.46 -12.04
C TYR A 63 9.43 -12.65 -13.33
N LEU A 64 10.60 -12.42 -13.89
CA LEU A 64 10.80 -11.74 -15.19
C LEU A 64 12.02 -12.32 -15.91
N PRO A 65 11.83 -13.03 -17.04
CA PRO A 65 12.94 -13.50 -17.88
C PRO A 65 13.79 -12.33 -18.39
N PHE A 66 15.09 -12.53 -18.50
CA PHE A 66 16.02 -11.53 -19.01
C PHE A 66 15.61 -11.00 -20.40
N GLY A 67 15.72 -9.69 -20.59
CA GLY A 67 15.46 -9.01 -21.86
C GLY A 67 13.97 -8.88 -22.22
N VAL A 68 13.04 -9.27 -21.35
CA VAL A 68 11.59 -9.09 -21.58
C VAL A 68 11.23 -7.61 -21.57
N CYS A 69 11.84 -6.84 -20.68
CA CYS A 69 11.59 -5.40 -20.53
C CYS A 69 12.20 -4.60 -21.68
N ASP A 70 13.35 -4.99 -22.22
CA ASP A 70 14.04 -4.31 -23.34
C ASP A 70 13.15 -4.25 -24.61
N LYS A 71 12.34 -5.27 -24.82
CA LYS A 71 11.43 -5.39 -25.97
C LYS A 71 10.01 -4.93 -25.63
N CYS A 72 9.80 -4.34 -24.45
CA CYS A 72 8.48 -3.91 -24.00
C CYS A 72 8.12 -2.53 -24.56
N ARG A 73 6.82 -2.30 -24.79
CA ARG A 73 6.32 -0.96 -25.16
C ARG A 73 6.42 0.03 -24.01
N THR A 74 6.42 -0.47 -22.77
CA THR A 74 6.60 0.34 -21.56
C THR A 74 8.08 0.41 -21.25
N THR A 75 8.79 1.34 -21.89
CA THR A 75 10.25 1.48 -21.81
C THR A 75 10.76 1.82 -20.41
N THR A 76 9.93 2.44 -19.56
CA THR A 76 10.27 2.84 -18.19
C THR A 76 9.86 1.79 -17.14
N GLY A 77 9.24 0.68 -17.57
CA GLY A 77 8.66 -0.29 -16.64
C GLY A 77 9.69 -0.97 -15.74
N GLU A 78 10.87 -1.28 -16.29
CA GLU A 78 11.96 -1.90 -15.54
C GLU A 78 12.50 -0.96 -14.46
N GLN A 79 12.90 0.23 -14.85
CA GLN A 79 13.39 1.23 -13.90
C GLN A 79 12.36 1.50 -12.80
N THR A 80 11.08 1.62 -13.18
CA THR A 80 10.00 1.91 -12.23
C THR A 80 9.83 0.82 -11.18
N TYR A 81 9.80 -0.48 -11.57
CA TYR A 81 9.64 -1.52 -10.56
C TYR A 81 10.89 -1.68 -9.69
N CYS A 82 12.08 -1.53 -10.26
CA CYS A 82 13.33 -1.53 -9.48
C CYS A 82 13.33 -0.44 -8.43
N ASP A 83 12.98 0.79 -8.81
CA ASP A 83 12.94 1.94 -7.89
C ASP A 83 11.88 1.73 -6.79
N HIS A 84 10.70 1.24 -7.14
CA HIS A 84 9.63 1.00 -6.17
C HIS A 84 9.98 -0.11 -5.17
N ILE A 85 10.57 -1.21 -5.65
CA ILE A 85 11.00 -2.32 -4.79
C ILE A 85 12.14 -1.85 -3.88
N ALA A 86 13.17 -1.20 -4.42
CA ALA A 86 14.31 -0.74 -3.64
C ALA A 86 13.89 0.19 -2.48
N VAL A 87 12.91 1.07 -2.72
CA VAL A 87 12.36 1.93 -1.67
C VAL A 87 11.60 1.11 -0.62
N ALA A 88 10.78 0.15 -1.05
CA ALA A 88 10.03 -0.69 -0.11
C ALA A 88 10.96 -1.59 0.72
N GLU A 89 12.00 -2.15 0.12
CA GLU A 89 13.05 -2.92 0.82
C GLU A 89 13.80 -2.06 1.84
N ALA A 90 14.16 -0.82 1.47
CA ALA A 90 14.82 0.10 2.39
C ALA A 90 13.95 0.47 3.60
N TRP A 91 12.63 0.52 3.42
CA TRP A 91 11.69 0.84 4.50
C TRP A 91 11.36 -0.34 5.41
N THR A 92 11.33 -1.57 4.86
CA THR A 92 10.94 -2.77 5.60
C THR A 92 12.12 -3.57 6.13
N GLY A 93 13.30 -3.41 5.53
CA GLY A 93 14.44 -4.30 5.75
C GLY A 93 14.28 -5.70 5.15
N ALA A 94 13.14 -5.98 4.52
CA ALA A 94 12.88 -7.22 3.81
C ALA A 94 13.43 -7.14 2.37
N THR A 95 13.51 -8.27 1.68
CA THR A 95 14.00 -8.35 0.30
C THR A 95 13.01 -9.09 -0.58
N VAL A 96 12.82 -8.61 -1.82
CA VAL A 96 12.05 -9.29 -2.85
C VAL A 96 12.96 -10.26 -3.60
N GLY A 97 12.58 -11.54 -3.68
CA GLY A 97 13.28 -12.49 -4.53
C GLY A 97 13.13 -12.14 -6.01
N PHE A 98 14.08 -12.54 -6.83
CA PHE A 98 14.05 -12.33 -8.27
C PHE A 98 14.36 -13.61 -9.01
N GLU A 99 13.45 -14.05 -9.88
CA GLU A 99 13.60 -15.24 -10.70
C GLU A 99 13.52 -14.89 -12.18
N SER A 100 14.45 -15.43 -12.97
CA SER A 100 14.51 -15.22 -14.41
C SER A 100 14.26 -16.49 -15.22
N ASP A 101 14.37 -17.65 -14.59
CA ASP A 101 14.18 -18.97 -15.20
C ASP A 101 12.84 -19.56 -14.75
N GLU A 102 11.97 -19.88 -15.73
CA GLU A 102 10.67 -20.49 -15.45
C GLU A 102 10.82 -21.86 -14.79
N SER A 103 11.89 -22.60 -15.08
CA SER A 103 12.13 -23.94 -14.52
C SER A 103 12.53 -23.90 -13.03
N ALA A 104 12.94 -22.74 -12.52
CA ALA A 104 13.32 -22.55 -11.12
C ALA A 104 12.12 -22.15 -10.22
N LEU A 105 10.94 -21.90 -10.82
CA LEU A 105 9.78 -21.49 -10.04
C LEU A 105 9.26 -22.64 -9.16
N ASP A 106 9.11 -22.35 -7.86
CA ASP A 106 8.49 -23.27 -6.90
C ASP A 106 6.97 -23.08 -6.86
N HIS A 107 6.25 -24.09 -7.30
CA HIS A 107 4.79 -24.15 -7.28
C HIS A 107 4.24 -25.04 -6.18
N ASP A 108 5.07 -25.46 -5.23
CA ASP A 108 4.69 -26.33 -4.16
C ASP A 108 3.87 -25.61 -3.08
N LEU A 109 2.82 -26.30 -2.65
CA LEU A 109 2.00 -25.85 -1.53
C LEU A 109 2.78 -25.97 -0.21
N THR A 110 2.59 -25.03 0.70
CA THR A 110 3.18 -25.11 2.04
C THR A 110 2.76 -26.38 2.77
N ARG A 111 3.61 -26.89 3.67
CA ARG A 111 3.28 -28.08 4.48
C ARG A 111 2.01 -27.85 5.32
N ALA A 112 1.80 -26.65 5.82
CA ALA A 112 0.62 -26.30 6.58
C ALA A 112 -0.65 -26.36 5.72
N TYR A 113 -0.59 -25.84 4.49
CA TYR A 113 -1.71 -25.87 3.55
C TYR A 113 -2.00 -27.30 3.05
N LYS A 114 -0.97 -28.10 2.72
CA LYS A 114 -1.11 -29.52 2.35
C LYS A 114 -1.81 -30.31 3.47
N ARG A 115 -1.47 -30.05 4.74
CA ARG A 115 -2.15 -30.67 5.90
C ARG A 115 -3.60 -30.26 6.02
N SER A 116 -3.93 -28.99 5.82
CA SER A 116 -5.31 -28.50 5.91
C SER A 116 -6.19 -29.05 4.79
N GLN A 117 -5.66 -29.18 3.56
CA GLN A 117 -6.38 -29.81 2.44
C GLN A 117 -6.61 -31.31 2.69
N PHE A 118 -5.59 -32.02 3.21
CA PHE A 118 -5.73 -33.43 3.54
C PHE A 118 -6.80 -33.66 4.60
N LEU A 119 -6.84 -32.79 5.62
CA LEU A 119 -7.84 -32.86 6.68
C LEU A 119 -9.24 -32.50 6.17
N SER A 120 -9.36 -31.47 5.33
CA SER A 120 -10.66 -31.10 4.74
C SER A 120 -11.19 -32.17 3.79
N SER A 121 -10.34 -32.83 3.01
CA SER A 121 -10.74 -33.93 2.13
C SER A 121 -11.12 -35.20 2.93
N SER A 122 -10.44 -35.47 4.04
CA SER A 122 -10.80 -36.57 4.94
C SER A 122 -12.10 -36.31 5.74
N VAL A 123 -12.35 -35.05 6.08
CA VAL A 123 -13.60 -34.61 6.73
C VAL A 123 -14.79 -34.72 5.78
N ASN A 124 -14.65 -34.29 4.52
CA ASN A 124 -15.70 -34.46 3.51
C ASN A 124 -16.02 -35.95 3.22
N ALA A 125 -15.08 -36.84 3.43
CA ALA A 125 -15.32 -38.28 3.41
C ALA A 125 -15.98 -38.79 4.70
N ALA A 126 -15.77 -38.15 5.85
CA ALA A 126 -16.32 -38.50 7.16
C ALA A 126 -17.63 -37.75 7.49
N GLU A 127 -17.94 -36.61 6.83
CA GLU A 127 -19.14 -35.80 7.05
C GLU A 127 -20.45 -36.52 6.67
N ARG A 128 -20.37 -37.70 6.09
CA ARG A 128 -21.52 -38.62 6.05
C ARG A 128 -21.86 -39.28 7.39
N LEU A 129 -21.08 -39.09 8.44
CA LEU A 129 -21.25 -39.87 9.68
C LEU A 129 -21.12 -39.16 11.03
N VAL A 130 -20.61 -37.93 11.21
CA VAL A 130 -20.63 -37.32 12.56
C VAL A 130 -20.59 -35.81 12.54
N THR A 131 -21.59 -35.20 13.08
CA THR A 131 -21.65 -33.80 13.55
C THR A 131 -20.76 -33.58 14.77
N ARG A 132 -20.05 -32.45 14.75
CA ARG A 132 -19.44 -31.69 15.87
C ARG A 132 -18.11 -32.11 16.44
N THR A 133 -17.26 -31.07 16.48
CA THR A 133 -16.06 -30.83 17.31
C THR A 133 -14.77 -31.56 16.96
N THR A 134 -13.91 -30.90 16.24
CA THR A 134 -12.48 -31.15 16.29
C THR A 134 -11.64 -29.88 16.13
N PRO A 135 -10.59 -29.68 16.97
CA PRO A 135 -9.75 -28.46 17.00
C PRO A 135 -8.79 -28.31 15.81
N LEU A 136 -8.89 -29.17 14.80
CA LEU A 136 -7.92 -29.29 13.68
C LEU A 136 -8.25 -28.43 12.44
N LEU A 137 -9.42 -27.81 12.41
CA LEU A 137 -9.78 -26.77 11.44
C LEU A 137 -9.08 -25.41 11.73
N ALA A 138 -8.36 -25.33 12.85
CA ALA A 138 -7.72 -24.10 13.32
C ALA A 138 -6.67 -23.53 12.36
N GLY A 139 -6.00 -24.35 11.57
CA GLY A 139 -4.93 -23.87 10.67
C GLY A 139 -5.45 -23.16 9.42
N ALA A 140 -6.42 -23.76 8.71
CA ALA A 140 -7.01 -23.11 7.52
C ALA A 140 -7.94 -21.96 7.92
N GLN A 141 -8.64 -22.09 9.06
CA GLN A 141 -9.39 -20.98 9.64
C GLN A 141 -8.48 -19.88 10.16
N ALA A 142 -7.33 -20.19 10.77
CA ALA A 142 -6.38 -19.18 11.23
C ALA A 142 -5.78 -18.36 10.06
N VAL A 143 -5.54 -18.97 8.90
CA VAL A 143 -5.11 -18.25 7.68
C VAL A 143 -6.26 -17.44 7.11
N ALA A 144 -7.46 -18.02 7.00
CA ALA A 144 -8.65 -17.31 6.54
C ALA A 144 -9.05 -16.18 7.52
N ASP A 145 -8.92 -16.42 8.83
CA ASP A 145 -9.19 -15.43 9.87
C ASP A 145 -8.10 -14.33 9.90
N ARG A 146 -6.86 -14.67 9.61
CA ARG A 146 -5.78 -13.67 9.44
C ARG A 146 -6.06 -12.76 8.25
N ILE A 147 -6.38 -13.32 7.08
CA ILE A 147 -6.77 -12.56 5.89
C ILE A 147 -8.02 -11.72 6.16
N ASN A 148 -9.04 -12.28 6.82
CA ASN A 148 -10.26 -11.56 7.18
C ASN A 148 -10.03 -10.52 8.28
N THR A 149 -9.12 -10.76 9.22
CA THR A 149 -8.75 -9.81 10.27
C THR A 149 -8.00 -8.64 9.69
N HIS A 150 -7.08 -8.88 8.75
CA HIS A 150 -6.41 -7.84 7.96
C HIS A 150 -7.40 -7.03 7.14
N ALA A 151 -8.30 -7.69 6.41
CA ALA A 151 -9.31 -7.01 5.63
C ALA A 151 -10.21 -6.14 6.51
N ARG A 152 -10.64 -6.65 7.67
CA ARG A 152 -11.48 -5.91 8.63
C ARG A 152 -10.70 -4.80 9.33
N ALA A 153 -9.41 -5.00 9.63
CA ALA A 153 -8.57 -3.95 10.18
C ALA A 153 -8.40 -2.81 9.19
N LEU A 154 -8.12 -3.11 7.91
CA LEU A 154 -8.04 -2.12 6.83
C LEU A 154 -9.38 -1.39 6.61
N ASP A 155 -10.53 -2.10 6.67
CA ASP A 155 -11.86 -1.48 6.54
C ASP A 155 -12.19 -0.60 7.75
N LYS A 156 -11.83 -1.05 8.96
CA LYS A 156 -12.02 -0.28 10.20
C LYS A 156 -11.15 0.99 10.20
N LEU A 157 -9.91 0.88 9.71
CA LEU A 157 -8.99 1.99 9.52
C LEU A 157 -9.51 2.96 8.47
N GLN A 158 -10.03 2.46 7.36
CA GLN A 158 -10.63 3.27 6.33
C GLN A 158 -11.81 4.07 6.91
N ASN A 159 -12.68 3.43 7.68
CA ASN A 159 -13.82 4.09 8.32
C ASN A 159 -13.34 5.10 9.39
N GLN A 160 -12.32 4.76 10.20
CA GLN A 160 -11.75 5.67 11.18
C GLN A 160 -11.02 6.86 10.55
N LEU A 161 -10.30 6.63 9.44
CA LEU A 161 -9.68 7.70 8.66
C LEU A 161 -10.74 8.56 7.97
N ASP A 162 -11.77 7.96 7.41
CA ASP A 162 -12.89 8.69 6.78
C ASP A 162 -13.70 9.49 7.83
N GLU A 163 -13.80 9.01 9.08
CA GLU A 163 -14.40 9.73 10.20
C GLU A 163 -13.48 10.79 10.83
N SER A 164 -12.17 10.50 10.97
CA SER A 164 -11.20 11.45 11.53
C SER A 164 -10.82 12.55 10.54
N ILE A 165 -10.87 12.22 9.24
CA ILE A 165 -10.64 13.14 8.13
C ILE A 165 -11.97 13.79 7.69
N GLY A 166 -12.92 13.96 8.56
CA GLY A 166 -14.13 14.76 8.35
C GLY A 166 -13.82 16.23 7.99
N ILE A 167 -12.86 16.40 7.10
CA ILE A 167 -12.37 17.66 6.59
C ILE A 167 -13.37 18.13 5.56
N ARG A 168 -14.38 18.83 6.04
CA ARG A 168 -15.16 19.71 5.20
C ARG A 168 -14.24 20.84 4.77
N THR A 169 -13.66 20.71 3.59
CA THR A 169 -13.01 21.85 2.95
C THR A 169 -14.09 22.88 2.64
N THR A 170 -13.79 24.16 2.80
CA THR A 170 -14.67 25.29 2.50
C THR A 170 -15.24 25.22 1.07
N ASN A 171 -14.60 24.48 0.18
CA ASN A 171 -14.96 24.32 -1.23
C ASN A 171 -15.69 23.00 -1.56
N ASN A 172 -16.24 22.29 -0.59
CA ASN A 172 -16.92 21.02 -0.79
C ASN A 172 -16.04 19.91 -1.42
N ARG A 173 -14.70 20.08 -1.38
CA ARG A 173 -13.70 19.13 -1.87
C ARG A 173 -13.22 18.29 -0.72
N GLN A 174 -13.26 16.99 -0.88
CA GLN A 174 -12.81 16.03 0.13
C GLN A 174 -11.45 15.49 -0.26
N ALA A 175 -10.47 15.59 0.63
CA ALA A 175 -9.18 14.94 0.47
C ALA A 175 -9.37 13.41 0.50
N MET A 176 -8.64 12.70 -0.37
CA MET A 176 -8.78 11.25 -0.50
C MET A 176 -7.42 10.57 -0.42
N LEU A 177 -7.32 9.51 0.39
CA LEU A 177 -6.18 8.60 0.33
C LEU A 177 -6.28 7.71 -0.91
N THR A 178 -5.16 7.53 -1.61
CA THR A 178 -5.08 6.49 -2.64
C THR A 178 -5.21 5.10 -2.01
N GLN A 179 -5.62 4.11 -2.79
CA GLN A 179 -5.69 2.73 -2.29
C GLN A 179 -4.31 2.20 -1.88
N ASP A 180 -3.26 2.58 -2.61
CA ASP A 180 -1.87 2.25 -2.28
C ASP A 180 -1.47 2.81 -0.90
N ARG A 181 -1.73 4.10 -0.67
CA ARG A 181 -1.43 4.75 0.60
C ARG A 181 -2.24 4.14 1.76
N ARG A 182 -3.47 3.74 1.53
CA ARG A 182 -4.28 3.02 2.52
C ARG A 182 -3.67 1.67 2.89
N LEU A 183 -3.16 0.92 1.91
CA LEU A 183 -2.45 -0.35 2.17
C LEU A 183 -1.20 -0.12 3.01
N MET A 184 -0.38 0.86 2.64
CA MET A 184 0.81 1.23 3.38
C MET A 184 0.50 1.64 4.83
N MET A 185 -0.48 2.51 5.03
CA MET A 185 -0.90 2.93 6.38
C MET A 185 -1.45 1.76 7.20
N GLY A 186 -2.15 0.81 6.55
CA GLY A 186 -2.60 -0.43 7.19
C GLY A 186 -1.44 -1.31 7.64
N ALA A 187 -0.42 -1.47 6.81
CA ALA A 187 0.79 -2.22 7.15
C ALA A 187 1.55 -1.58 8.32
N LEU A 188 1.67 -0.25 8.34
CA LEU A 188 2.29 0.48 9.46
C LEU A 188 1.57 0.32 10.80
N GLN A 189 0.27 0.03 10.79
CA GLN A 189 -0.44 -0.29 12.03
C GLN A 189 -0.16 -1.72 12.52
N HIS A 190 0.27 -2.60 11.63
CA HIS A 190 0.70 -3.95 11.98
C HIS A 190 2.09 -3.95 12.62
N ASP A 191 2.98 -3.12 12.08
CA ASP A 191 4.34 -2.95 12.57
C ASP A 191 4.65 -1.46 12.66
N GLU A 192 4.32 -0.88 13.82
CA GLU A 192 4.55 0.55 14.10
C GLU A 192 6.06 0.90 14.10
N GLY A 193 6.93 -0.07 14.33
CA GLY A 193 8.38 0.14 14.32
C GLY A 193 8.93 0.51 12.94
N LEU A 194 8.23 0.16 11.87
CA LEU A 194 8.60 0.53 10.50
C LEU A 194 8.38 2.03 10.20
N ALA A 195 7.57 2.73 11.00
CA ALA A 195 7.28 4.15 10.79
C ALA A 195 8.54 5.03 10.83
N ASP A 196 9.55 4.64 11.59
CA ASP A 196 10.81 5.39 11.70
C ASP A 196 11.67 5.32 10.43
N PHE A 197 11.46 4.31 9.60
CA PHE A 197 12.21 4.10 8.34
C PHE A 197 11.48 4.65 7.13
N VAL A 198 10.17 4.89 7.21
CA VAL A 198 9.36 5.38 6.09
C VAL A 198 9.53 6.87 5.92
N LYS A 199 10.06 7.28 4.77
CA LYS A 199 10.23 8.68 4.37
C LYS A 199 9.37 8.99 3.15
N LEU A 200 8.47 9.95 3.30
CA LEU A 200 7.62 10.42 2.22
C LEU A 200 8.08 11.80 1.75
N GLU A 201 8.10 12.00 0.46
CA GLU A 201 8.27 13.34 -0.08
C GLU A 201 6.92 14.06 -0.11
N ALA A 202 6.91 15.26 0.41
CA ALA A 202 5.74 16.11 0.47
C ALA A 202 6.11 17.58 0.26
N PRO A 203 5.20 18.43 -0.24
CA PRO A 203 5.47 19.84 -0.39
C PRO A 203 5.57 20.53 0.98
N VAL A 204 6.57 21.36 1.11
CA VAL A 204 6.73 22.31 2.23
C VAL A 204 6.70 23.71 1.65
N TRP A 205 6.03 24.64 2.31
CA TRP A 205 5.88 26.01 1.83
C TRP A 205 6.61 27.03 2.70
N ASP A 206 7.14 28.05 2.03
CA ASP A 206 7.77 29.21 2.65
C ASP A 206 6.75 30.35 2.68
N SER A 207 6.26 30.66 3.87
CA SER A 207 5.28 31.72 4.08
C SER A 207 5.78 33.12 3.69
N THR A 208 7.11 33.32 3.66
CA THR A 208 7.70 34.60 3.31
C THR A 208 7.72 34.86 1.81
N ARG A 209 7.65 33.80 1.00
CA ARG A 209 7.65 33.85 -0.47
C ARG A 209 6.27 33.64 -1.09
N CYS A 210 5.39 32.96 -0.36
CA CYS A 210 4.10 32.58 -0.89
C CYS A 210 3.15 33.80 -0.99
N THR A 211 2.59 34.01 -2.18
CA THR A 211 1.62 35.09 -2.45
C THR A 211 0.17 34.66 -2.20
N LEU A 212 -0.06 33.41 -1.76
CA LEU A 212 -1.38 32.83 -1.53
C LEU A 212 -2.31 32.89 -2.77
N CYS A 213 -1.74 32.74 -3.97
CA CYS A 213 -2.49 32.84 -5.23
C CYS A 213 -3.47 31.67 -5.47
N GLY A 214 -3.36 30.56 -4.70
CA GLY A 214 -4.27 29.41 -4.78
C GLY A 214 -4.03 28.45 -5.96
N GLU A 215 -3.03 28.67 -6.81
CA GLU A 215 -2.80 27.81 -7.98
C GLU A 215 -2.40 26.37 -7.57
N CYS A 216 -1.65 26.20 -6.48
CA CYS A 216 -1.27 24.90 -5.94
C CYS A 216 -2.50 24.11 -5.40
N GLU A 217 -3.45 24.80 -4.75
CA GLU A 217 -4.70 24.22 -4.29
C GLU A 217 -5.57 23.73 -5.47
N LYS A 218 -5.76 24.59 -6.50
CA LYS A 218 -6.55 24.24 -7.69
C LYS A 218 -5.97 23.06 -8.47
N THR A 219 -4.63 22.96 -8.51
CA THR A 219 -3.92 21.92 -9.27
C THR A 219 -3.88 20.60 -8.55
N CYS A 220 -4.01 20.57 -7.21
CA CYS A 220 -3.92 19.35 -6.43
C CYS A 220 -5.14 18.45 -6.63
N THR A 221 -5.01 17.39 -7.42
CA THR A 221 -6.09 16.43 -7.70
C THR A 221 -6.49 15.60 -6.48
N MET A 222 -5.59 15.47 -5.50
CA MET A 222 -5.84 14.76 -4.24
C MET A 222 -6.43 15.66 -3.15
N HIS A 223 -6.59 16.93 -3.44
CA HIS A 223 -7.04 17.95 -2.48
C HIS A 223 -6.23 17.94 -1.17
N ALA A 224 -4.93 17.66 -1.31
CA ALA A 224 -3.97 17.67 -0.20
C ALA A 224 -3.56 19.08 0.23
N ILE A 225 -3.88 20.10 -0.58
CA ILE A 225 -3.56 21.52 -0.33
C ILE A 225 -4.86 22.30 -0.27
N ASP A 226 -4.99 23.13 0.74
CA ASP A 226 -6.15 23.99 0.98
C ASP A 226 -5.68 25.35 1.52
N ILE A 227 -6.45 26.41 1.31
CA ILE A 227 -6.22 27.73 1.90
C ILE A 227 -7.39 27.99 2.83
N ASP A 228 -7.11 28.17 4.13
CA ASP A 228 -8.13 28.43 5.13
C ASP A 228 -8.73 29.85 5.00
N GLU A 229 -9.83 30.10 5.71
CA GLU A 229 -10.50 31.41 5.71
C GLU A 229 -9.62 32.55 6.25
N ARG A 230 -8.51 32.22 6.92
CA ARG A 230 -7.54 33.17 7.48
C ARG A 230 -6.36 33.41 6.53
N GLY A 231 -6.35 32.76 5.36
CA GLY A 231 -5.28 32.87 4.40
C GLY A 231 -4.03 32.04 4.77
N ASN A 232 -4.17 30.98 5.55
CA ASN A 232 -3.05 30.05 5.79
C ASN A 232 -3.12 28.92 4.77
N LEU A 233 -1.97 28.57 4.21
CA LEU A 233 -1.82 27.40 3.34
C LEU A 233 -1.70 26.15 4.22
N LEU A 234 -2.65 25.25 4.09
CA LEU A 234 -2.67 23.95 4.77
C LEU A 234 -2.27 22.87 3.80
N ILE A 235 -1.24 22.09 4.15
CA ILE A 235 -0.76 20.96 3.35
C ILE A 235 -0.92 19.69 4.16
N ARG A 236 -1.80 18.80 3.66
CA ARG A 236 -2.07 17.49 4.25
C ARG A 236 -1.20 16.46 3.56
N GLN A 237 -0.02 16.26 4.09
CA GLN A 237 1.05 15.49 3.44
C GLN A 237 0.71 14.01 3.27
N GLN A 238 -0.11 13.42 4.15
CA GLN A 238 -0.57 12.03 4.03
C GLN A 238 -1.36 11.75 2.73
N PHE A 239 -2.00 12.79 2.17
CA PHE A 239 -2.72 12.67 0.89
C PHE A 239 -1.84 12.96 -0.33
N CYS A 240 -0.62 13.45 -0.13
CA CYS A 240 0.28 13.77 -1.22
C CYS A 240 0.74 12.51 -1.94
N THR A 241 0.62 12.51 -3.27
CA THR A 241 1.08 11.43 -4.15
C THR A 241 2.46 11.68 -4.76
N ASN A 242 3.13 12.73 -4.33
CA ASN A 242 4.44 13.12 -4.83
C ASN A 242 4.48 13.37 -6.36
N CYS A 243 3.47 14.06 -6.88
CA CYS A 243 3.36 14.34 -8.33
C CYS A 243 4.01 15.65 -8.77
N ASP A 244 4.55 16.45 -7.87
CA ASP A 244 5.20 17.76 -8.07
C ASP A 244 4.35 18.84 -8.76
N ALA A 245 3.09 18.56 -9.08
CA ALA A 245 2.25 19.47 -9.85
C ALA A 245 2.11 20.84 -9.16
N CYS A 246 1.98 20.87 -7.83
CA CYS A 246 1.89 22.10 -7.06
C CYS A 246 3.16 22.94 -7.10
N VAL A 247 4.32 22.31 -7.13
CA VAL A 247 5.63 22.99 -7.24
C VAL A 247 5.79 23.59 -8.63
N ARG A 248 5.43 22.82 -9.67
CA ARG A 248 5.55 23.26 -11.07
C ARG A 248 4.62 24.43 -11.46
N VAL A 249 3.46 24.48 -10.84
CA VAL A 249 2.48 25.55 -11.12
C VAL A 249 2.71 26.80 -10.28
N CYS A 250 3.52 26.71 -9.24
CA CYS A 250 3.79 27.83 -8.34
C CYS A 250 4.52 28.97 -9.10
N PRO A 251 3.93 30.19 -9.17
CA PRO A 251 4.58 31.30 -9.85
C PRO A 251 5.78 31.86 -9.10
N GLU A 252 5.89 31.55 -7.79
CA GLU A 252 6.96 32.04 -6.92
C GLU A 252 8.03 30.95 -6.73
N PRO A 253 9.20 31.05 -7.38
CA PRO A 253 10.25 30.06 -7.27
C PRO A 253 10.70 29.85 -5.82
N GLY A 254 10.66 28.58 -5.36
CA GLY A 254 11.07 28.21 -4.01
C GLY A 254 10.05 28.51 -2.91
N ALA A 255 8.85 29.03 -3.24
CA ALA A 255 7.77 29.14 -2.27
C ALA A 255 7.19 27.77 -1.89
N LEU A 256 7.24 26.79 -2.80
CA LEU A 256 6.92 25.39 -2.57
C LEU A 256 8.08 24.52 -3.01
N VAL A 257 8.53 23.63 -2.16
CA VAL A 257 9.59 22.66 -2.46
C VAL A 257 9.22 21.29 -1.93
N MET A 258 9.56 20.24 -2.67
CA MET A 258 9.40 18.87 -2.17
C MET A 258 10.50 18.56 -1.17
N GLN A 259 10.15 18.02 -0.01
CA GLN A 259 11.10 17.59 1.01
C GLN A 259 10.75 16.19 1.51
N SER A 260 11.79 15.43 1.84
CA SER A 260 11.63 14.14 2.50
C SER A 260 11.25 14.36 3.97
N MET A 261 10.19 13.72 4.41
CA MET A 261 9.65 13.84 5.76
C MET A 261 9.41 12.46 6.36
N ASP A 262 9.71 12.31 7.63
CA ASP A 262 9.39 11.09 8.37
C ASP A 262 7.88 10.99 8.55
N ILE A 263 7.31 9.80 8.34
CA ILE A 263 5.87 9.59 8.44
C ILE A 263 5.34 9.87 9.85
N THR A 264 6.18 9.67 10.87
CA THR A 264 5.87 10.00 12.28
C THR A 264 5.58 11.48 12.46
N GLN A 265 6.28 12.36 11.74
CA GLN A 265 6.04 13.81 11.79
C GLN A 265 4.68 14.17 11.18
N LEU A 266 4.26 13.45 10.13
CA LEU A 266 2.97 13.63 9.48
C LEU A 266 1.80 13.25 10.40
N VAL A 267 1.95 12.16 11.13
CA VAL A 267 0.92 11.65 12.07
C VAL A 267 0.84 12.51 13.33
N VAL A 268 1.98 12.98 13.84
CA VAL A 268 2.04 13.80 15.07
C VAL A 268 1.43 15.18 14.84
N HIS A 269 1.64 15.81 13.68
CA HIS A 269 1.02 17.10 13.36
C HIS A 269 -0.51 17.02 13.33
N ASP A 270 -1.09 15.96 12.79
CA ASP A 270 -2.54 15.78 12.79
C ASP A 270 -3.08 15.51 14.19
N ARG A 271 -2.40 14.71 15.03
CA ARG A 271 -2.82 14.48 16.42
C ARG A 271 -2.76 15.74 17.27
N GLN A 272 -1.76 16.57 17.09
CA GLN A 272 -1.66 17.86 17.82
C GLN A 272 -2.72 18.86 17.36
N ALA A 273 -3.05 18.90 16.07
CA ALA A 273 -4.12 19.71 15.53
C ALA A 273 -5.50 19.26 16.04
N GLU A 274 -5.75 17.94 16.09
CA GLU A 274 -6.97 17.37 16.66
C GLU A 274 -7.09 17.62 18.17
N GLU A 275 -6.01 17.51 18.92
CA GLU A 275 -5.99 17.75 20.35
C GLU A 275 -6.20 19.24 20.67
N ALA A 276 -5.60 20.14 19.90
CA ALA A 276 -5.85 21.57 19.99
C ALA A 276 -7.31 21.95 19.65
N GLU A 277 -7.90 21.30 18.65
CA GLU A 277 -9.31 21.49 18.25
C GLU A 277 -10.25 20.95 19.36
N ARG A 278 -9.98 19.76 19.92
CA ARG A 278 -10.74 19.19 21.05
C ARG A 278 -10.69 20.07 22.29
N ILE A 279 -9.55 20.69 22.56
CA ILE A 279 -9.40 21.64 23.68
C ILE A 279 -10.20 22.90 23.41
N ARG A 280 -10.20 23.44 22.19
CA ARG A 280 -11.01 24.61 21.79
C ARG A 280 -12.52 24.37 21.90
N ILE A 281 -12.98 23.16 21.56
CA ILE A 281 -14.42 22.81 21.65
C ILE A 281 -14.86 22.66 23.12
N ARG A 282 -13.97 22.23 24.02
CA ARG A 282 -14.27 22.07 25.45
C ARG A 282 -14.23 23.38 26.25
N THR A 283 -13.63 24.42 25.71
CA THR A 283 -13.49 25.73 26.36
C THR A 283 -14.51 26.78 25.84
N ARG A 284 -15.41 26.37 24.98
CA ARG A 284 -16.61 27.12 24.58
C ARG A 284 -17.88 26.50 25.20
#